data_a21c662acc4ca7c36e0ac17c46a54e31
#
_entry.id   a21c662acc4ca7c36e0ac17c46a54e31
#
_cell.length_a   1.000
_cell.length_b   1.000
_cell.length_c   1.000
_cell.angle_alpha   90.00
_cell.angle_beta   90.00
_cell.angle_gamma   90.00
#
_symmetry.space_group_name_H-M   'P 1'
#
loop_
_entity.id
_entity.type
_entity.pdbx_description
1 polymer ?
#
loop_
_entity_poly.entity_id
_entity_poly.type
_entity_poly.pdbx_seq_one_letter_code
_entity_poly.pdbx_strand_id
1 'polypeptide(L)'
;FSSALFISYILKVNGLFDRITDFAVSIGPRFASLFIPVLIGLIPMPGGALVSAMMMKEHYMERQKLDSDFATFVNYWFRHVTIPVWPIFQSIIIASVILQTSVVRVVEATYPAAIGSTLAGLLIFLTGMRRANNSLERTGVSYRSLAYFWPFITIIFLIFLVKLPVDISLLLTAIVVTAYARPKLKDVKEGLKFAFSVKILAVVLAVTMFTQYVYDSRAAEALYDFMLSRRIPPLLLCFLITFVIGVTTAGEYVYTGTALPLLSVIIGTSSNIRDLYLLTSYAGGYFGVMLSPVHLCLVLTLEYYGSRYSGVYRYLLPATLLSLVITFLVAIPLSGELA
;
A
#
# COMPACT_ATOMS: atom_id res chain seq x y z
N PHE A 1 -12.41 5.37 -7.11
CA PHE A 1 -11.10 5.03 -7.68
C PHE A 1 -10.53 6.19 -8.52
N SER A 2 -11.23 6.61 -9.56
CA SER A 2 -10.80 7.72 -10.44
C SER A 2 -10.51 9.01 -9.67
N SER A 3 -11.32 9.37 -8.66
CA SER A 3 -11.08 10.55 -7.81
C SER A 3 -9.74 10.49 -7.07
N ALA A 4 -9.33 9.32 -6.57
CA ALA A 4 -8.03 9.14 -5.91
C ALA A 4 -6.85 9.38 -6.86
N LEU A 5 -6.94 8.85 -8.08
CA LEU A 5 -5.91 9.06 -9.11
C LEU A 5 -5.86 10.52 -9.57
N PHE A 6 -7.01 11.15 -9.70
CA PHE A 6 -7.10 12.57 -10.06
C PHE A 6 -6.45 13.47 -8.98
N ILE A 7 -6.80 13.26 -7.70
CA ILE A 7 -6.17 13.97 -6.58
C ILE A 7 -4.65 13.81 -6.63
N SER A 8 -4.16 12.58 -6.78
CA SER A 8 -2.73 12.27 -6.82
C SER A 8 -2.02 13.02 -7.96
N TYR A 9 -2.64 13.08 -9.13
CA TYR A 9 -2.11 13.83 -10.27
C TYR A 9 -2.03 15.33 -9.98
N ILE A 10 -3.11 15.93 -9.46
CA ILE A 10 -3.16 17.37 -9.15
C ILE A 10 -2.15 17.75 -8.07
N LEU A 11 -2.01 16.95 -7.00
CA LEU A 11 -1.02 17.19 -5.94
C LEU A 11 0.41 17.17 -6.49
N LYS A 12 0.71 16.23 -7.41
CA LYS A 12 2.02 16.10 -8.04
C LYS A 12 2.35 17.33 -8.91
N VAL A 13 1.46 17.68 -9.82
CA VAL A 13 1.70 18.78 -10.81
C VAL A 13 1.81 20.14 -10.12
N ASN A 14 1.16 20.33 -8.98
CA ASN A 14 1.21 21.59 -8.22
C ASN A 14 2.34 21.67 -7.18
N GLY A 15 3.29 20.72 -7.18
CA GLY A 15 4.48 20.77 -6.33
C GLY A 15 4.19 20.68 -4.83
N LEU A 16 3.00 20.16 -4.43
CA LEU A 16 2.70 19.99 -3.00
C LEU A 16 3.67 18.98 -2.35
N PHE A 17 4.07 17.97 -3.10
CA PHE A 17 5.01 16.96 -2.61
C PHE A 17 6.39 17.52 -2.33
N ASP A 18 6.88 18.44 -3.16
CA ASP A 18 8.18 19.07 -2.97
C ASP A 18 8.24 19.83 -1.64
N ARG A 19 7.18 20.59 -1.34
CA ARG A 19 7.07 21.35 -0.07
C ARG A 19 6.99 20.45 1.17
N ILE A 20 6.35 19.31 1.06
CA ILE A 20 6.30 18.32 2.15
C ILE A 20 7.65 17.62 2.30
N THR A 21 8.36 17.40 1.20
CA THR A 21 9.71 16.84 1.21
C THR A 21 10.69 17.76 1.92
N ASP A 22 10.65 19.06 1.63
CA ASP A 22 11.47 20.07 2.31
C ASP A 22 11.26 20.06 3.83
N PHE A 23 10.00 19.88 4.25
CA PHE A 23 9.68 19.71 5.68
C PHE A 23 10.34 18.46 6.28
N ALA A 24 10.24 17.31 5.60
CA ALA A 24 10.83 16.07 6.10
C ALA A 24 12.35 16.15 6.25
N VAL A 25 13.02 16.77 5.27
CA VAL A 25 14.47 17.00 5.31
C VAL A 25 14.86 17.94 6.45
N SER A 26 14.04 18.97 6.74
CA SER A 26 14.31 19.92 7.83
C SER A 26 14.24 19.27 9.23
N ILE A 27 13.41 18.24 9.44
CA ILE A 27 13.33 17.50 10.71
C ILE A 27 14.61 16.70 10.95
N GLY A 28 15.13 16.07 9.90
CA GLY A 28 16.37 15.32 9.97
C GLY A 28 16.52 14.23 8.93
N PRO A 29 17.75 13.84 8.62
CA PRO A 29 18.05 12.96 7.50
C PRO A 29 17.47 11.55 7.66
N ARG A 30 17.46 11.00 8.88
CA ARG A 30 16.87 9.68 9.14
C ARG A 30 15.34 9.70 9.00
N PHE A 31 14.72 10.78 9.45
CA PHE A 31 13.28 10.97 9.29
C PHE A 31 12.89 11.08 7.82
N ALA A 32 13.60 11.91 7.05
CA ALA A 32 13.36 12.06 5.61
C ALA A 32 13.51 10.74 4.86
N SER A 33 14.48 9.90 5.24
CA SER A 33 14.73 8.59 4.62
C SER A 33 13.52 7.64 4.70
N LEU A 34 12.74 7.74 5.76
CA LEU A 34 11.53 6.93 5.95
C LEU A 34 10.29 7.63 5.43
N PHE A 35 10.18 8.91 5.77
CA PHE A 35 8.95 9.67 5.59
C PHE A 35 8.63 9.95 4.12
N ILE A 36 9.64 10.27 3.30
CA ILE A 36 9.41 10.58 1.88
C ILE A 36 8.90 9.35 1.09
N PRO A 37 9.50 8.15 1.20
CA PRO A 37 8.90 6.96 0.60
C PRO A 37 7.48 6.66 1.09
N VAL A 38 7.22 6.78 2.40
CA VAL A 38 5.86 6.61 2.96
C VAL A 38 4.89 7.61 2.33
N LEU A 39 5.26 8.87 2.24
CA LEU A 39 4.42 9.92 1.67
C LEU A 39 4.06 9.64 0.20
N ILE A 40 5.08 9.31 -0.60
CA ILE A 40 4.84 8.92 -2.00
C ILE A 40 4.04 7.62 -2.08
N GLY A 41 4.17 6.77 -1.06
CA GLY A 41 3.35 5.57 -0.86
C GLY A 41 1.86 5.85 -0.69
N LEU A 42 1.46 7.00 -0.18
CA LEU A 42 0.04 7.37 -0.08
C LEU A 42 -0.61 7.64 -1.45
N ILE A 43 0.17 7.67 -2.52
CA ILE A 43 -0.33 7.90 -3.88
C ILE A 43 -0.40 6.56 -4.61
N PRO A 44 -1.60 6.06 -4.95
CA PRO A 44 -1.75 4.84 -5.73
C PRO A 44 -1.35 5.07 -7.19
N MET A 45 -0.07 4.92 -7.50
CA MET A 45 0.45 5.07 -8.86
C MET A 45 1.43 3.94 -9.20
N PRO A 46 1.34 3.37 -10.42
CA PRO A 46 2.34 2.41 -10.89
C PRO A 46 3.73 3.04 -10.94
N GLY A 47 4.74 2.32 -10.45
CA GLY A 47 6.12 2.82 -10.46
C GLY A 47 6.40 3.99 -9.53
N GLY A 48 5.51 4.32 -8.60
CA GLY A 48 5.69 5.43 -7.64
C GLY A 48 6.97 5.34 -6.82
N ALA A 49 7.53 4.14 -6.64
CA ALA A 49 8.82 3.97 -5.97
C ALA A 49 9.99 4.57 -6.77
N LEU A 50 9.88 4.69 -8.10
CA LEU A 50 10.88 5.41 -8.89
C LEU A 50 10.85 6.92 -8.58
N VAL A 51 9.66 7.48 -8.38
CA VAL A 51 9.52 8.90 -8.01
C VAL A 51 10.20 9.18 -6.67
N SER A 52 9.90 8.38 -5.63
CA SER A 52 10.60 8.52 -4.34
C SER A 52 12.09 8.22 -4.44
N ALA A 53 12.52 7.27 -5.29
CA ALA A 53 13.92 6.98 -5.52
C ALA A 53 14.67 8.16 -6.16
N MET A 54 14.07 8.83 -7.15
CA MET A 54 14.64 10.02 -7.76
C MET A 54 14.81 11.16 -6.74
N MET A 55 13.79 11.39 -5.92
CA MET A 55 13.81 12.42 -4.87
C MET A 55 14.87 12.14 -3.80
N MET A 56 15.10 10.86 -3.48
CA MET A 56 15.99 10.45 -2.40
C MET A 56 17.42 10.11 -2.83
N LYS A 57 17.74 10.14 -4.13
CA LYS A 57 19.07 9.71 -4.62
C LYS A 57 20.22 10.47 -3.97
N GLU A 58 20.21 11.79 -4.05
CA GLU A 58 21.25 12.62 -3.43
C GLU A 58 21.33 12.35 -1.93
N HIS A 59 20.16 12.30 -1.27
CA HIS A 59 20.08 12.09 0.16
C HIS A 59 20.66 10.72 0.60
N TYR A 60 20.30 9.63 -0.09
CA TYR A 60 20.79 8.29 0.25
C TYR A 60 22.25 8.08 -0.16
N MET A 61 22.62 8.42 -1.42
CA MET A 61 23.89 8.07 -2.00
C MET A 61 25.01 9.05 -1.63
N GLU A 62 24.73 10.35 -1.69
CA GLU A 62 25.76 11.37 -1.54
C GLU A 62 25.87 11.84 -0.09
N ARG A 63 24.73 12.14 0.56
CA ARG A 63 24.75 12.68 1.92
C ARG A 63 24.92 11.59 2.98
N GLN A 64 24.06 10.52 2.93
CA GLN A 64 24.13 9.45 3.93
C GLN A 64 25.11 8.34 3.58
N LYS A 65 25.59 8.26 2.32
CA LYS A 65 26.49 7.23 1.80
C LYS A 65 25.99 5.81 2.07
N LEU A 66 24.68 5.59 1.86
CA LEU A 66 24.08 4.28 1.99
C LEU A 66 24.54 3.36 0.84
N ASP A 67 24.69 2.08 1.15
CA ASP A 67 24.80 1.04 0.14
C ASP A 67 23.55 1.02 -0.75
N SER A 68 23.74 0.83 -2.06
CA SER A 68 22.64 0.88 -3.04
C SER A 68 21.54 -0.15 -2.77
N ASP A 69 21.92 -1.36 -2.33
CA ASP A 69 20.99 -2.42 -2.00
C ASP A 69 20.13 -2.05 -0.78
N PHE A 70 20.75 -1.43 0.23
CA PHE A 70 20.04 -0.97 1.42
C PHE A 70 19.15 0.25 1.12
N ALA A 71 19.61 1.21 0.33
CA ALA A 71 18.82 2.35 -0.11
C ALA A 71 17.59 1.90 -0.92
N THR A 72 17.76 0.89 -1.78
CA THR A 72 16.65 0.27 -2.51
C THR A 72 15.64 -0.36 -1.57
N PHE A 73 16.10 -1.14 -0.59
CA PHE A 73 15.23 -1.70 0.44
C PHE A 73 14.43 -0.62 1.16
N VAL A 74 15.09 0.42 1.68
CA VAL A 74 14.43 1.49 2.43
C VAL A 74 13.38 2.19 1.59
N ASN A 75 13.73 2.62 0.38
CA ASN A 75 12.80 3.29 -0.52
C ASN A 75 11.60 2.39 -0.89
N TYR A 76 11.88 1.16 -1.28
CA TYR A 76 10.86 0.21 -1.69
C TYR A 76 9.95 -0.19 -0.53
N TRP A 77 10.52 -0.60 0.60
CA TRP A 77 9.76 -1.08 1.76
C TRP A 77 8.84 -0.01 2.32
N PHE A 78 9.38 1.16 2.67
CA PHE A 78 8.60 2.20 3.33
C PHE A 78 7.55 2.84 2.42
N ARG A 79 7.73 2.79 1.11
CA ARG A 79 6.67 3.20 0.19
C ARG A 79 5.42 2.31 0.27
N HIS A 80 5.55 1.08 0.73
CA HIS A 80 4.46 0.11 0.73
C HIS A 80 3.82 -0.16 2.09
N VAL A 81 4.40 0.29 3.19
CA VAL A 81 3.89 0.01 4.56
C VAL A 81 2.48 0.55 4.82
N THR A 82 2.03 1.54 4.06
CA THR A 82 0.69 2.13 4.20
C THR A 82 -0.40 1.40 3.43
N ILE A 83 -0.04 0.51 2.51
CA ILE A 83 -1.00 -0.21 1.65
C ILE A 83 -2.12 -0.89 2.44
N PRO A 84 -1.84 -1.61 3.55
CA PRO A 84 -2.88 -2.31 4.29
C PRO A 84 -3.87 -1.41 5.05
N VAL A 85 -3.58 -0.11 5.18
CA VAL A 85 -4.41 0.81 5.99
C VAL A 85 -4.88 2.05 5.23
N TRP A 86 -4.35 2.28 4.04
CA TRP A 86 -4.70 3.49 3.32
C TRP A 86 -5.96 3.28 2.48
N PRO A 87 -7.09 3.94 2.82
CA PRO A 87 -8.42 3.59 2.30
C PRO A 87 -8.61 3.81 0.80
N ILE A 88 -7.69 4.50 0.14
CA ILE A 88 -7.76 4.75 -1.31
C ILE A 88 -6.95 3.75 -2.14
N PHE A 89 -6.26 2.80 -1.49
CA PHE A 89 -5.59 1.74 -2.24
C PHE A 89 -6.57 0.80 -2.93
N GLN A 90 -6.20 0.38 -4.12
CA GLN A 90 -7.03 -0.48 -4.98
C GLN A 90 -7.38 -1.79 -4.28
N SER A 91 -6.41 -2.40 -3.59
CA SER A 91 -6.62 -3.65 -2.85
C SER A 91 -7.68 -3.50 -1.75
N ILE A 92 -7.69 -2.40 -1.02
CA ILE A 92 -8.68 -2.12 0.04
C ILE A 92 -10.06 -1.88 -0.57
N ILE A 93 -10.15 -1.06 -1.62
CA ILE A 93 -11.43 -0.76 -2.28
C ILE A 93 -12.03 -2.02 -2.92
N ILE A 94 -11.22 -2.80 -3.63
CA ILE A 94 -11.69 -4.03 -4.29
C ILE A 94 -12.13 -5.06 -3.22
N ALA A 95 -11.36 -5.24 -2.15
CA ALA A 95 -11.74 -6.12 -1.05
C ALA A 95 -13.09 -5.72 -0.44
N SER A 96 -13.33 -4.41 -0.22
CA SER A 96 -14.60 -3.94 0.34
C SER A 96 -15.80 -4.24 -0.59
N VAL A 97 -15.63 -4.12 -1.89
CA VAL A 97 -16.68 -4.43 -2.87
C VAL A 97 -16.96 -5.93 -2.92
N ILE A 98 -15.92 -6.77 -3.03
CA ILE A 98 -16.08 -8.24 -3.12
C ILE A 98 -16.71 -8.79 -1.85
N LEU A 99 -16.28 -8.33 -0.67
CA LEU A 99 -16.78 -8.81 0.61
C LEU A 99 -18.06 -8.08 1.06
N GLN A 100 -18.62 -7.20 0.22
CA GLN A 100 -19.85 -6.43 0.48
C GLN A 100 -19.81 -5.70 1.83
N THR A 101 -18.69 -5.03 2.11
CA THR A 101 -18.46 -4.33 3.38
C THR A 101 -17.90 -2.93 3.16
N SER A 102 -17.74 -2.17 4.24
CA SER A 102 -17.14 -0.84 4.15
C SER A 102 -15.61 -0.91 4.04
N VAL A 103 -15.02 0.10 3.40
CA VAL A 103 -13.55 0.27 3.35
C VAL A 103 -12.97 0.36 4.77
N VAL A 104 -13.66 1.02 5.69
CA VAL A 104 -13.26 1.12 7.11
C VAL A 104 -13.13 -0.27 7.72
N ARG A 105 -14.12 -1.14 7.49
CA ARG A 105 -14.11 -2.52 8.01
C ARG A 105 -12.94 -3.35 7.48
N VAL A 106 -12.59 -3.17 6.21
CA VAL A 106 -11.39 -3.83 5.64
C VAL A 106 -10.12 -3.31 6.32
N VAL A 107 -10.00 -1.99 6.51
CA VAL A 107 -8.84 -1.38 7.19
C VAL A 107 -8.75 -1.85 8.65
N GLU A 108 -9.87 -1.96 9.36
CA GLU A 108 -9.94 -2.51 10.73
C GLU A 108 -9.45 -3.96 10.81
N ALA A 109 -9.63 -4.76 9.78
CA ALA A 109 -9.10 -6.11 9.74
C ALA A 109 -7.61 -6.17 9.33
N THR A 110 -7.15 -5.24 8.47
CA THR A 110 -5.82 -5.33 7.84
C THR A 110 -4.74 -4.47 8.50
N TYR A 111 -5.09 -3.54 9.43
CA TYR A 111 -4.10 -2.68 10.08
C TYR A 111 -2.96 -3.43 10.80
N PRO A 112 -3.12 -4.66 11.33
CA PRO A 112 -2.00 -5.38 11.93
C PRO A 112 -0.86 -5.62 10.93
N ALA A 113 -1.17 -5.80 9.64
CA ALA A 113 -0.15 -5.94 8.60
C ALA A 113 0.64 -4.64 8.37
N ALA A 114 0.01 -3.47 8.51
CA ALA A 114 0.72 -2.20 8.46
C ALA A 114 1.61 -1.97 9.69
N ILE A 115 1.15 -2.35 10.88
CA ILE A 115 1.97 -2.31 12.11
C ILE A 115 3.17 -3.26 11.95
N GLY A 116 2.91 -4.51 11.52
CA GLY A 116 3.96 -5.51 11.33
C GLY A 116 5.02 -5.05 10.34
N SER A 117 4.60 -4.55 9.15
CA SER A 117 5.54 -4.07 8.13
C SER A 117 6.29 -2.81 8.57
N THR A 118 5.63 -1.89 9.26
CA THR A 118 6.29 -0.68 9.78
C THR A 118 7.34 -1.02 10.82
N LEU A 119 7.00 -1.82 11.83
CA LEU A 119 7.95 -2.18 12.90
C LEU A 119 9.11 -3.03 12.39
N ALA A 120 8.85 -4.01 11.53
CA ALA A 120 9.90 -4.82 10.92
C ALA A 120 10.84 -3.97 10.06
N GLY A 121 10.27 -3.10 9.23
CA GLY A 121 11.05 -2.16 8.42
C GLY A 121 11.92 -1.24 9.28
N LEU A 122 11.38 -0.68 10.37
CA LEU A 122 12.12 0.16 11.31
C LEU A 122 13.29 -0.59 11.97
N LEU A 123 13.08 -1.83 12.40
CA LEU A 123 14.13 -2.64 13.00
C LEU A 123 15.28 -2.89 12.01
N ILE A 124 14.96 -3.28 10.77
CA ILE A 124 15.98 -3.46 9.71
C ILE A 124 16.65 -2.11 9.37
N PHE A 125 15.87 -1.03 9.27
CA PHE A 125 16.41 0.30 9.01
C PHE A 125 17.40 0.75 10.09
N LEU A 126 17.06 0.62 11.36
CA LEU A 126 17.92 1.02 12.47
C LEU A 126 19.23 0.22 12.51
N THR A 127 19.19 -1.07 12.18
CA THR A 127 20.41 -1.90 12.10
C THR A 127 21.30 -1.50 10.92
N GLY A 128 20.71 -1.22 9.76
CA GLY A 128 21.44 -0.77 8.57
C GLY A 128 22.04 0.63 8.71
N MET A 129 21.31 1.54 9.35
CA MET A 129 21.76 2.94 9.57
C MET A 129 22.92 3.10 10.58
N ARG A 130 23.30 2.06 11.32
CA ARG A 130 24.48 2.11 12.21
C ARG A 130 25.77 2.36 11.43
N ARG A 131 25.81 2.06 10.15
CA ARG A 131 26.97 2.24 9.27
C ARG A 131 26.91 3.52 8.44
N ALA A 132 25.80 4.27 8.50
CA ALA A 132 25.62 5.49 7.73
C ALA A 132 26.31 6.69 8.39
N ASN A 133 26.70 7.68 7.58
CA ASN A 133 27.25 8.94 8.07
C ASN A 133 26.16 9.78 8.76
N ASN A 134 26.36 10.07 10.06
CA ASN A 134 25.39 10.78 10.89
C ASN A 134 25.69 12.28 11.05
N SER A 135 26.70 12.81 10.36
CA SER A 135 27.17 14.20 10.50
C SER A 135 26.33 15.24 9.76
N LEU A 136 25.10 14.87 9.33
CA LEU A 136 24.24 15.80 8.60
C LEU A 136 23.57 16.79 9.56
N GLU A 137 23.84 18.07 9.33
CA GLU A 137 23.24 19.17 10.06
C GLU A 137 21.72 19.24 9.84
N ARG A 138 20.98 19.50 10.91
CA ARG A 138 19.55 19.79 10.85
C ARG A 138 19.39 21.23 10.34
N THR A 139 18.72 21.40 9.23
CA THR A 139 18.23 22.71 8.80
C THR A 139 17.00 23.07 9.66
N GLY A 140 16.83 24.36 9.98
CA GLY A 140 15.74 24.81 10.86
C GLY A 140 14.36 24.31 10.39
N VAL A 141 13.56 23.77 11.31
CA VAL A 141 12.25 23.16 11.01
C VAL A 141 11.24 24.25 10.66
N SER A 142 10.68 24.19 9.45
CA SER A 142 9.57 25.05 9.05
C SER A 142 8.21 24.37 9.27
N TYR A 143 7.55 24.66 10.38
CA TYR A 143 6.21 24.11 10.69
C TYR A 143 5.11 24.54 9.71
N ARG A 144 5.36 25.59 8.90
CA ARG A 144 4.41 26.03 7.86
C ARG A 144 4.14 24.94 6.82
N SER A 145 5.12 24.08 6.57
CA SER A 145 5.00 22.99 5.61
C SER A 145 4.03 21.87 6.07
N LEU A 146 3.71 21.79 7.38
CA LEU A 146 2.66 20.90 7.88
C LEU A 146 1.28 21.24 7.29
N ALA A 147 1.05 22.50 6.96
CA ALA A 147 -0.20 22.89 6.33
C ALA A 147 -0.46 22.16 5.00
N TYR A 148 0.60 21.73 4.30
CA TYR A 148 0.44 21.03 3.01
C TYR A 148 -0.06 19.57 3.12
N PHE A 149 -0.13 19.01 4.35
CA PHE A 149 -0.73 17.69 4.59
C PHE A 149 -2.26 17.70 4.61
N TRP A 150 -2.88 18.87 4.57
CA TRP A 150 -4.32 19.00 4.67
C TRP A 150 -5.13 18.07 3.72
N PRO A 151 -4.73 17.75 2.48
CA PRO A 151 -5.52 16.86 1.64
C PRO A 151 -5.63 15.43 2.21
N PHE A 152 -4.52 14.91 2.75
CA PHE A 152 -4.49 13.59 3.39
C PHE A 152 -5.31 13.59 4.69
N ILE A 153 -5.18 14.66 5.50
CA ILE A 153 -5.94 14.84 6.73
C ILE A 153 -7.43 14.92 6.42
N THR A 154 -7.81 15.64 5.34
CA THR A 154 -9.21 15.75 4.92
C THR A 154 -9.79 14.40 4.53
N ILE A 155 -9.07 13.58 3.78
CA ILE A 155 -9.51 12.22 3.41
C ILE A 155 -9.74 11.37 4.67
N ILE A 156 -8.78 11.35 5.60
CA ILE A 156 -8.89 10.60 6.87
C ILE A 156 -10.09 11.12 7.67
N PHE A 157 -10.21 12.43 7.82
CA PHE A 157 -11.32 13.07 8.56
C PHE A 157 -12.68 12.68 7.99
N LEU A 158 -12.87 12.82 6.68
CA LEU A 158 -14.14 12.52 6.04
C LEU A 158 -14.53 11.04 6.14
N ILE A 159 -13.57 10.14 5.97
CA ILE A 159 -13.83 8.69 5.97
C ILE A 159 -14.02 8.16 7.40
N PHE A 160 -13.13 8.49 8.33
CA PHE A 160 -13.10 7.85 9.64
C PHE A 160 -13.90 8.61 10.72
N LEU A 161 -13.91 9.96 10.70
CA LEU A 161 -14.61 10.76 11.70
C LEU A 161 -16.04 11.11 11.25
N VAL A 162 -16.20 11.60 10.02
CA VAL A 162 -17.52 11.95 9.47
C VAL A 162 -18.25 10.70 8.97
N LYS A 163 -17.52 9.61 8.73
CA LYS A 163 -18.04 8.32 8.23
C LYS A 163 -18.76 8.45 6.87
N LEU A 164 -18.32 9.37 6.03
CA LEU A 164 -18.81 9.47 4.67
C LEU A 164 -18.31 8.31 3.81
N PRO A 165 -19.10 7.87 2.83
CA PRO A 165 -18.66 6.93 1.81
C PRO A 165 -17.36 7.40 1.14
N VAL A 166 -16.46 6.46 0.82
CA VAL A 166 -15.12 6.77 0.29
C VAL A 166 -15.19 7.53 -1.03
N ASP A 167 -16.12 7.17 -1.91
CA ASP A 167 -16.35 7.83 -3.20
C ASP A 167 -16.72 9.31 -3.03
N ILE A 168 -17.64 9.62 -2.12
CA ILE A 168 -18.05 11.00 -1.77
C ILE A 168 -16.88 11.76 -1.13
N SER A 169 -16.18 11.14 -0.18
CA SER A 169 -15.03 11.76 0.51
C SER A 169 -13.93 12.13 -0.47
N LEU A 170 -13.62 11.24 -1.42
CA LEU A 170 -12.61 11.48 -2.45
C LEU A 170 -13.08 12.53 -3.47
N LEU A 171 -14.35 12.51 -3.86
CA LEU A 171 -14.88 13.52 -4.77
C LEU A 171 -14.83 14.92 -4.16
N LEU A 172 -15.27 15.07 -2.91
CA LEU A 172 -15.19 16.34 -2.17
C LEU A 172 -13.73 16.80 -2.03
N THR A 173 -12.84 15.91 -1.66
CA THR A 173 -11.40 16.24 -1.56
C THR A 173 -10.82 16.66 -2.91
N ALA A 174 -11.19 15.99 -4.02
CA ALA A 174 -10.76 16.36 -5.36
C ALA A 174 -11.21 17.78 -5.75
N ILE A 175 -12.46 18.14 -5.43
CA ILE A 175 -12.99 19.47 -5.68
C ILE A 175 -12.21 20.52 -4.88
N VAL A 176 -12.02 20.29 -3.56
CA VAL A 176 -11.32 21.23 -2.68
C VAL A 176 -9.85 21.37 -3.07
N VAL A 177 -9.16 20.27 -3.38
CA VAL A 177 -7.77 20.28 -3.86
C VAL A 177 -7.65 21.07 -5.16
N THR A 178 -8.57 20.87 -6.11
CA THR A 178 -8.56 21.59 -7.39
C THR A 178 -8.82 23.07 -7.20
N ALA A 179 -9.78 23.44 -6.34
CA ALA A 179 -10.07 24.85 -6.02
C ALA A 179 -8.89 25.53 -5.32
N TYR A 180 -8.20 24.83 -4.41
CA TYR A 180 -7.02 25.32 -3.69
C TYR A 180 -5.81 25.46 -4.60
N ALA A 181 -5.47 24.41 -5.34
CA ALA A 181 -4.29 24.34 -6.18
C ALA A 181 -4.38 25.23 -7.44
N ARG A 182 -5.61 25.53 -7.90
CA ARG A 182 -5.89 26.32 -9.11
C ARG A 182 -5.04 25.88 -10.31
N PRO A 183 -5.03 24.57 -10.67
CA PRO A 183 -4.24 24.03 -11.75
C PRO A 183 -4.66 24.66 -13.09
N LYS A 184 -3.76 24.66 -14.07
CA LYS A 184 -4.10 25.06 -15.43
C LYS A 184 -5.13 24.08 -16.00
N LEU A 185 -6.00 24.56 -16.89
CA LEU A 185 -7.02 23.72 -17.53
C LEU A 185 -6.41 22.49 -18.24
N LYS A 186 -5.20 22.61 -18.77
CA LYS A 186 -4.44 21.50 -19.35
C LYS A 186 -4.18 20.39 -18.31
N ASP A 187 -3.73 20.76 -17.11
CA ASP A 187 -3.41 19.82 -16.05
C ASP A 187 -4.66 19.10 -15.53
N VAL A 188 -5.80 19.82 -15.47
CA VAL A 188 -7.10 19.21 -15.13
C VAL A 188 -7.50 18.18 -16.19
N LYS A 189 -7.39 18.51 -17.47
CA LYS A 189 -7.72 17.59 -18.58
C LYS A 189 -6.81 16.34 -18.56
N GLU A 190 -5.52 16.51 -18.37
CA GLU A 190 -4.57 15.40 -18.28
C GLU A 190 -4.82 14.54 -17.03
N GLY A 191 -5.13 15.16 -15.89
CA GLY A 191 -5.51 14.46 -14.66
C GLY A 191 -6.79 13.63 -14.83
N LEU A 192 -7.81 14.16 -15.48
CA LEU A 192 -9.03 13.41 -15.81
C LEU A 192 -8.74 12.27 -16.79
N LYS A 193 -7.94 12.51 -17.84
CA LYS A 193 -7.53 11.46 -18.79
C LYS A 193 -6.76 10.34 -18.07
N PHE A 194 -5.89 10.66 -17.12
CA PHE A 194 -5.18 9.69 -16.30
C PHE A 194 -6.15 8.90 -15.40
N ALA A 195 -7.06 9.59 -14.73
CA ALA A 195 -8.03 9.01 -13.79
C ALA A 195 -9.07 8.09 -14.46
N PHE A 196 -9.45 8.39 -15.69
CA PHE A 196 -10.41 7.63 -16.49
C PHE A 196 -9.77 6.86 -17.64
N SER A 197 -8.53 6.38 -17.46
CA SER A 197 -7.87 5.60 -18.51
C SER A 197 -8.62 4.28 -18.78
N VAL A 198 -8.67 3.88 -20.05
CA VAL A 198 -9.32 2.63 -20.49
C VAL A 198 -8.78 1.42 -19.73
N LYS A 199 -7.49 1.40 -19.43
CA LYS A 199 -6.86 0.33 -18.66
C LYS A 199 -7.48 0.18 -17.26
N ILE A 200 -7.75 1.28 -16.58
CA ILE A 200 -8.33 1.28 -15.22
C ILE A 200 -9.77 0.80 -15.27
N LEU A 201 -10.56 1.31 -16.21
CA LEU A 201 -11.95 0.89 -16.39
C LEU A 201 -12.05 -0.60 -16.76
N ALA A 202 -11.16 -1.09 -17.61
CA ALA A 202 -11.08 -2.49 -17.98
C ALA A 202 -10.76 -3.40 -16.78
N VAL A 203 -9.84 -2.98 -15.90
CA VAL A 203 -9.54 -3.74 -14.66
C VAL A 203 -10.78 -3.84 -13.75
N VAL A 204 -11.47 -2.72 -13.52
CA VAL A 204 -12.67 -2.71 -12.68
C VAL A 204 -13.75 -3.63 -13.25
N LEU A 205 -13.98 -3.53 -14.57
CA LEU A 205 -14.96 -4.38 -15.25
C LEU A 205 -14.57 -5.86 -15.17
N ALA A 206 -13.31 -6.20 -15.46
CA ALA A 206 -12.82 -7.57 -15.41
C ALA A 206 -12.95 -8.19 -14.00
N VAL A 207 -12.60 -7.44 -12.94
CA VAL A 207 -12.77 -7.89 -11.55
C VAL A 207 -14.24 -8.14 -11.23
N THR A 208 -15.15 -7.24 -11.63
CA THR A 208 -16.58 -7.39 -11.37
C THR A 208 -17.15 -8.61 -12.09
N MET A 209 -16.81 -8.79 -13.37
CA MET A 209 -17.24 -9.95 -14.16
C MET A 209 -16.68 -11.26 -13.58
N PHE A 210 -15.42 -11.29 -13.19
CA PHE A 210 -14.81 -12.47 -12.57
C PHE A 210 -15.46 -12.81 -11.24
N THR A 211 -15.72 -11.80 -10.39
CA THR A 211 -16.41 -12.01 -9.11
C THR A 211 -17.80 -12.62 -9.33
N GLN A 212 -18.57 -12.08 -10.28
CA GLN A 212 -19.89 -12.62 -10.61
C GLN A 212 -19.79 -14.07 -11.13
N TYR A 213 -18.81 -14.35 -12.00
CA TYR A 213 -18.57 -15.70 -12.52
C TYR A 213 -18.26 -16.70 -11.40
N VAL A 214 -17.44 -16.31 -10.42
CA VAL A 214 -17.10 -17.16 -9.26
C VAL A 214 -18.35 -17.48 -8.44
N TYR A 215 -19.24 -16.51 -8.21
CA TYR A 215 -20.51 -16.75 -7.50
C TYR A 215 -21.45 -17.66 -8.29
N ASP A 216 -21.65 -17.40 -9.59
CA ASP A 216 -22.57 -18.17 -10.42
C ASP A 216 -22.09 -19.61 -10.63
N SER A 217 -20.79 -19.85 -10.74
CA SER A 217 -20.18 -21.16 -10.89
C SER A 217 -20.06 -21.96 -9.59
N ARG A 218 -20.35 -21.36 -8.43
CA ARG A 218 -20.07 -21.91 -7.09
C ARG A 218 -18.64 -22.40 -6.89
N ALA A 219 -17.70 -21.75 -7.54
CA ALA A 219 -16.28 -22.14 -7.46
C ALA A 219 -15.70 -21.96 -6.05
N ALA A 220 -16.22 -20.99 -5.28
CA ALA A 220 -15.81 -20.76 -3.90
C ALA A 220 -16.23 -21.91 -2.99
N GLU A 221 -17.47 -22.41 -3.13
CA GLU A 221 -17.97 -23.55 -2.38
C GLU A 221 -17.24 -24.83 -2.77
N ALA A 222 -17.02 -25.07 -4.06
CA ALA A 222 -16.25 -26.22 -4.53
C ALA A 222 -14.82 -26.24 -3.98
N LEU A 223 -14.15 -25.08 -3.91
CA LEU A 223 -12.85 -24.94 -3.29
C LEU A 223 -12.89 -25.25 -1.78
N TYR A 224 -13.93 -24.75 -1.10
CA TYR A 224 -14.12 -25.00 0.34
C TYR A 224 -14.33 -26.49 0.63
N ASP A 225 -15.19 -27.18 -0.12
CA ASP A 225 -15.46 -28.62 0.01
C ASP A 225 -14.20 -29.46 -0.29
N PHE A 226 -13.45 -29.10 -1.33
CA PHE A 226 -12.16 -29.72 -1.62
C PHE A 226 -11.20 -29.59 -0.46
N MET A 227 -11.08 -28.40 0.12
CA MET A 227 -10.22 -28.12 1.27
C MET A 227 -10.59 -28.99 2.47
N LEU A 228 -11.90 -29.07 2.81
CA LEU A 228 -12.39 -29.91 3.90
C LEU A 228 -12.07 -31.38 3.64
N SER A 229 -12.28 -31.88 2.42
CA SER A 229 -11.99 -33.26 2.05
C SER A 229 -10.50 -33.63 2.22
N ARG A 230 -9.60 -32.67 2.03
CA ARG A 230 -8.15 -32.83 2.16
C ARG A 230 -7.61 -32.43 3.53
N ARG A 231 -8.46 -31.99 4.46
CA ARG A 231 -8.09 -31.50 5.79
C ARG A 231 -7.05 -30.37 5.74
N ILE A 232 -7.13 -29.51 4.72
CA ILE A 232 -6.25 -28.34 4.58
C ILE A 232 -6.71 -27.27 5.56
N PRO A 233 -5.84 -26.73 6.44
CA PRO A 233 -6.23 -25.65 7.34
C PRO A 233 -6.67 -24.40 6.55
N PRO A 234 -7.87 -23.85 6.83
CA PRO A 234 -8.40 -22.70 6.07
C PRO A 234 -7.48 -21.48 6.05
N LEU A 235 -6.84 -21.16 7.17
CA LEU A 235 -5.88 -20.04 7.25
C LEU A 235 -4.68 -20.22 6.33
N LEU A 236 -4.15 -21.46 6.24
CA LEU A 236 -3.04 -21.77 5.34
C LEU A 236 -3.45 -21.56 3.87
N LEU A 237 -4.66 -22.02 3.50
CA LEU A 237 -5.19 -21.83 2.15
C LEU A 237 -5.36 -20.33 1.82
N CYS A 238 -5.96 -19.57 2.73
CA CYS A 238 -6.12 -18.12 2.60
C CYS A 238 -4.79 -17.42 2.33
N PHE A 239 -3.75 -17.78 3.08
CA PHE A 239 -2.42 -17.22 2.90
C PHE A 239 -1.78 -17.65 1.57
N LEU A 240 -1.73 -18.95 1.30
CA LEU A 240 -0.98 -19.50 0.17
C LEU A 240 -1.55 -19.07 -1.19
N ILE A 241 -2.88 -19.12 -1.37
CA ILE A 241 -3.50 -18.72 -2.64
C ILE A 241 -3.16 -17.26 -2.95
N THR A 242 -3.40 -16.37 -2.00
CA THR A 242 -3.15 -14.95 -2.21
C THR A 242 -1.65 -14.65 -2.35
N PHE A 243 -0.79 -15.35 -1.60
CA PHE A 243 0.66 -15.21 -1.68
C PHE A 243 1.20 -15.61 -3.05
N VAL A 244 0.80 -16.76 -3.57
CA VAL A 244 1.24 -17.25 -4.90
C VAL A 244 0.77 -16.27 -5.99
N ILE A 245 -0.49 -15.83 -5.95
CA ILE A 245 -0.99 -14.83 -6.91
C ILE A 245 -0.21 -13.51 -6.76
N GLY A 246 0.04 -13.05 -5.54
CA GLY A 246 0.81 -11.84 -5.27
C GLY A 246 2.23 -11.90 -5.83
N VAL A 247 2.96 -13.00 -5.59
CA VAL A 247 4.33 -13.20 -6.10
C VAL A 247 4.37 -13.26 -7.62
N THR A 248 3.44 -13.98 -8.23
CA THR A 248 3.46 -14.23 -9.68
C THR A 248 2.99 -13.03 -10.49
N THR A 249 2.04 -12.26 -9.97
CA THR A 249 1.42 -11.14 -10.71
C THR A 249 1.96 -9.77 -10.32
N ALA A 250 2.56 -9.65 -9.13
CA ALA A 250 3.05 -8.40 -8.55
C ALA A 250 1.98 -7.28 -8.46
N GLY A 251 0.71 -7.64 -8.53
CA GLY A 251 -0.41 -6.70 -8.58
C GLY A 251 -1.28 -6.76 -7.33
N GLU A 252 -1.36 -5.66 -6.59
CA GLU A 252 -2.17 -5.57 -5.39
C GLU A 252 -3.66 -5.78 -5.68
N TYR A 253 -4.16 -5.19 -6.76
CA TYR A 253 -5.54 -5.36 -7.21
C TYR A 253 -5.79 -6.74 -7.83
N VAL A 254 -4.74 -7.46 -8.26
CA VAL A 254 -4.89 -8.78 -8.88
C VAL A 254 -5.21 -9.82 -7.82
N TYR A 255 -4.39 -9.94 -6.77
CA TYR A 255 -4.68 -10.95 -5.74
C TYR A 255 -6.01 -10.69 -5.03
N THR A 256 -6.37 -9.42 -4.79
CA THR A 256 -7.67 -9.10 -4.19
C THR A 256 -8.82 -9.42 -5.14
N GLY A 257 -8.71 -9.03 -6.42
CA GLY A 257 -9.76 -9.26 -7.41
C GLY A 257 -9.95 -10.71 -7.82
N THR A 258 -8.93 -11.57 -7.69
CA THR A 258 -9.00 -12.97 -8.13
C THR A 258 -9.12 -13.96 -6.98
N ALA A 259 -8.41 -13.75 -5.86
CA ALA A 259 -8.44 -14.69 -4.74
C ALA A 259 -9.61 -14.45 -3.79
N LEU A 260 -9.94 -13.20 -3.46
CA LEU A 260 -10.99 -12.94 -2.47
C LEU A 260 -12.39 -13.45 -2.87
N PRO A 261 -12.82 -13.39 -4.15
CA PRO A 261 -14.08 -14.06 -4.53
C PRO A 261 -14.08 -15.56 -4.20
N LEU A 262 -12.97 -16.25 -4.49
CA LEU A 262 -12.82 -17.69 -4.19
C LEU A 262 -12.78 -17.98 -2.68
N LEU A 263 -12.26 -17.06 -1.89
CA LEU A 263 -12.10 -17.20 -0.43
C LEU A 263 -13.29 -16.62 0.34
N SER A 264 -14.28 -16.02 -0.33
CA SER A 264 -15.40 -15.31 0.30
C SER A 264 -16.24 -16.19 1.23
N VAL A 265 -16.41 -17.47 0.91
CA VAL A 265 -17.10 -18.45 1.77
C VAL A 265 -16.33 -18.69 3.08
N ILE A 266 -14.98 -18.63 3.03
CA ILE A 266 -14.12 -18.80 4.19
C ILE A 266 -14.04 -17.51 4.99
N ILE A 267 -13.85 -16.38 4.33
CA ILE A 267 -13.69 -15.06 4.96
C ILE A 267 -15.02 -14.57 5.53
N GLY A 268 -16.12 -14.84 4.86
CA GLY A 268 -17.43 -14.24 5.12
C GLY A 268 -17.65 -12.95 4.33
N THR A 269 -18.90 -12.48 4.32
CA THR A 269 -19.31 -11.25 3.62
C THR A 269 -20.22 -10.40 4.50
N SER A 270 -20.37 -9.13 4.17
CA SER A 270 -21.24 -8.17 4.87
C SER A 270 -20.91 -8.04 6.37
N SER A 271 -21.83 -8.43 7.26
CA SER A 271 -21.63 -8.38 8.71
C SER A 271 -20.88 -9.59 9.29
N ASN A 272 -20.71 -10.66 8.51
CA ASN A 272 -20.17 -11.94 8.98
C ASN A 272 -18.68 -12.14 8.63
N ILE A 273 -17.92 -11.06 8.46
CA ILE A 273 -16.50 -11.13 8.13
C ILE A 273 -15.71 -11.61 9.34
N ARG A 274 -14.91 -12.65 9.09
CA ARG A 274 -13.94 -13.21 10.03
C ARG A 274 -12.60 -12.51 9.85
N ASP A 275 -12.22 -11.67 10.79
CA ASP A 275 -11.08 -10.77 10.70
C ASP A 275 -9.77 -11.48 10.48
N LEU A 276 -9.53 -12.59 11.18
CA LEU A 276 -8.30 -13.35 11.06
C LEU A 276 -8.14 -13.95 9.65
N TYR A 277 -9.24 -14.40 9.02
CA TYR A 277 -9.20 -14.94 7.67
C TYR A 277 -9.00 -13.85 6.62
N LEU A 278 -9.65 -12.69 6.78
CA LEU A 278 -9.44 -11.54 5.91
C LEU A 278 -7.99 -11.02 6.04
N LEU A 279 -7.49 -10.83 7.26
CA LEU A 279 -6.11 -10.43 7.49
C LEU A 279 -5.12 -11.41 6.86
N THR A 280 -5.33 -12.72 7.06
CA THR A 280 -4.42 -13.75 6.55
C THR A 280 -4.40 -13.77 5.02
N SER A 281 -5.57 -13.65 4.38
CA SER A 281 -5.68 -13.53 2.92
C SER A 281 -5.00 -12.26 2.42
N TYR A 282 -5.24 -11.14 3.09
CA TYR A 282 -4.65 -9.87 2.69
C TYR A 282 -3.14 -9.86 2.88
N ALA A 283 -2.64 -10.35 4.03
CA ALA A 283 -1.22 -10.44 4.33
C ALA A 283 -0.48 -11.37 3.35
N GLY A 284 -1.07 -12.51 2.99
CA GLY A 284 -0.52 -13.39 1.97
C GLY A 284 -0.28 -12.65 0.66
N GLY A 285 -1.32 -12.01 0.12
CA GLY A 285 -1.22 -11.25 -1.13
C GLY A 285 -0.27 -10.07 -1.05
N TYR A 286 -0.37 -9.27 0.00
CA TYR A 286 0.50 -8.12 0.23
C TYR A 286 1.98 -8.51 0.30
N PHE A 287 2.34 -9.47 1.12
CA PHE A 287 3.73 -9.93 1.22
C PHE A 287 4.18 -10.71 -0.01
N GLY A 288 3.26 -11.38 -0.72
CA GLY A 288 3.53 -11.96 -2.03
C GLY A 288 3.97 -10.90 -3.03
N VAL A 289 3.22 -9.80 -3.14
CA VAL A 289 3.58 -8.66 -3.99
C VAL A 289 4.91 -8.04 -3.56
N MET A 290 5.13 -7.87 -2.25
CA MET A 290 6.37 -7.31 -1.71
C MET A 290 7.60 -8.17 -2.03
N LEU A 291 7.46 -9.48 -2.12
CA LEU A 291 8.53 -10.42 -2.48
C LEU A 291 8.59 -10.73 -3.98
N SER A 292 7.70 -10.16 -4.79
CA SER A 292 7.69 -10.45 -6.22
C SER A 292 8.89 -9.83 -6.94
N PRO A 293 9.71 -10.64 -7.66
CA PRO A 293 10.82 -10.11 -8.42
C PRO A 293 10.40 -9.29 -9.64
N VAL A 294 9.15 -9.42 -10.07
CA VAL A 294 8.61 -8.68 -11.21
C VAL A 294 7.78 -7.46 -10.77
N HIS A 295 7.77 -7.13 -9.47
CA HIS A 295 7.06 -5.95 -8.98
C HIS A 295 7.70 -4.67 -9.54
N LEU A 296 6.92 -3.91 -10.32
CA LEU A 296 7.42 -2.75 -11.05
C LEU A 296 8.18 -1.75 -10.15
N CYS A 297 7.66 -1.51 -8.93
CA CYS A 297 8.32 -0.61 -7.98
C CYS A 297 9.70 -1.12 -7.55
N LEU A 298 9.87 -2.44 -7.37
CA LEU A 298 11.16 -3.04 -7.04
C LEU A 298 12.11 -2.96 -8.23
N VAL A 299 11.67 -3.40 -9.40
CA VAL A 299 12.47 -3.40 -10.63
C VAL A 299 13.02 -2.01 -10.94
N LEU A 300 12.15 -1.00 -10.98
CA LEU A 300 12.54 0.38 -11.29
C LEU A 300 13.48 0.98 -10.23
N THR A 301 13.31 0.65 -8.96
CA THR A 301 14.19 1.13 -7.89
C THR A 301 15.56 0.46 -7.95
N LEU A 302 15.60 -0.86 -8.21
CA LEU A 302 16.84 -1.61 -8.44
C LEU A 302 17.65 -1.01 -9.57
N GLU A 303 17.00 -0.80 -10.73
CA GLU A 303 17.65 -0.23 -11.91
C GLU A 303 18.19 1.18 -11.63
N TYR A 304 17.38 2.02 -10.99
CA TYR A 304 17.73 3.41 -10.74
C TYR A 304 18.91 3.59 -9.77
N TYR A 305 19.03 2.74 -8.74
CA TYR A 305 20.13 2.77 -7.78
C TYR A 305 21.30 1.85 -8.15
N GLY A 306 21.19 1.06 -9.23
CA GLY A 306 22.22 0.09 -9.63
C GLY A 306 22.37 -1.07 -8.65
N SER A 307 21.28 -1.47 -8.00
CA SER A 307 21.24 -2.50 -6.96
C SER A 307 21.09 -3.89 -7.55
N ARG A 308 21.39 -4.93 -6.76
CA ARG A 308 21.23 -6.33 -7.17
C ARG A 308 20.08 -6.98 -6.38
N TYR A 309 19.31 -7.84 -7.05
CA TYR A 309 18.25 -8.59 -6.39
C TYR A 309 18.73 -9.30 -5.11
N SER A 310 19.81 -10.07 -5.21
CA SER A 310 20.37 -10.80 -4.06
C SER A 310 20.73 -9.92 -2.88
N GLY A 311 21.24 -8.71 -3.15
CA GLY A 311 21.56 -7.74 -2.11
C GLY A 311 20.35 -7.14 -1.44
N VAL A 312 19.29 -6.83 -2.22
CA VAL A 312 18.04 -6.27 -1.67
C VAL A 312 17.23 -7.34 -0.94
N TYR A 313 17.15 -8.57 -1.48
CA TYR A 313 16.43 -9.67 -0.82
C TYR A 313 17.04 -10.07 0.53
N ARG A 314 18.33 -9.80 0.74
CA ARG A 314 18.99 -9.94 2.05
C ARG A 314 18.28 -9.13 3.15
N TYR A 315 17.60 -8.04 2.80
CA TYR A 315 16.79 -7.21 3.70
C TYR A 315 15.30 -7.53 3.60
N LEU A 316 14.79 -7.75 2.37
CA LEU A 316 13.37 -8.00 2.14
C LEU A 316 12.86 -9.28 2.81
N LEU A 317 13.62 -10.39 2.71
CA LEU A 317 13.20 -11.66 3.30
C LEU A 317 13.09 -11.58 4.83
N PRO A 318 14.13 -11.14 5.58
CA PRO A 318 14.00 -10.98 7.03
C PRO A 318 12.91 -9.98 7.43
N ALA A 319 12.77 -8.86 6.71
CA ALA A 319 11.72 -7.88 6.96
C ALA A 319 10.33 -8.48 6.80
N THR A 320 10.10 -9.25 5.74
CA THR A 320 8.82 -9.92 5.48
C THR A 320 8.50 -10.97 6.55
N LEU A 321 9.46 -11.83 6.90
CA LEU A 321 9.26 -12.85 7.94
C LEU A 321 8.96 -12.20 9.29
N LEU A 322 9.72 -11.18 9.66
CA LEU A 322 9.50 -10.44 10.90
C LEU A 322 8.16 -9.71 10.89
N SER A 323 7.77 -9.13 9.74
CA SER A 323 6.46 -8.51 9.57
C SER A 323 5.32 -9.49 9.79
N LEU A 324 5.41 -10.69 9.20
CA LEU A 324 4.40 -11.73 9.39
C LEU A 324 4.26 -12.11 10.87
N VAL A 325 5.39 -12.33 11.56
CA VAL A 325 5.37 -12.65 13.00
C VAL A 325 4.69 -11.53 13.79
N ILE A 326 5.08 -10.28 13.59
CA ILE A 326 4.50 -9.14 14.31
C ILE A 326 3.02 -8.96 13.94
N THR A 327 2.65 -9.11 12.67
CA THR A 327 1.26 -9.02 12.20
C THR A 327 0.35 -9.97 12.98
N PHE A 328 0.73 -11.25 13.08
CA PHE A 328 -0.09 -12.23 13.79
C PHE A 328 -0.01 -12.07 15.32
N LEU A 329 1.11 -11.65 15.88
CA LEU A 329 1.20 -11.31 17.30
C LEU A 329 0.28 -10.15 17.70
N VAL A 330 0.09 -9.18 16.81
CA VAL A 330 -0.85 -8.07 17.03
C VAL A 330 -2.30 -8.51 16.81
N ALA A 331 -2.55 -9.37 15.82
CA ALA A 331 -3.90 -9.77 15.43
C ALA A 331 -4.55 -10.77 16.41
N ILE A 332 -3.82 -11.76 16.87
CA ILE A 332 -4.35 -12.86 17.72
C ILE A 332 -5.06 -12.34 18.98
N PRO A 333 -4.48 -11.42 19.77
CA PRO A 333 -5.16 -10.91 20.97
C PRO A 333 -6.42 -10.09 20.68
N LEU A 334 -6.55 -9.56 19.45
CA LEU A 334 -7.63 -8.64 19.07
C LEU A 334 -8.80 -9.35 18.38
N SER A 335 -8.56 -10.53 17.79
CA SER A 335 -9.57 -11.25 17.01
C SER A 335 -10.64 -11.94 17.86
N GLY A 336 -10.39 -12.22 19.15
CA GLY A 336 -11.32 -12.98 20.00
C GLY A 336 -11.65 -14.38 19.46
N GLU A 337 -11.10 -14.78 18.32
CA GLU A 337 -11.43 -16.03 17.60
C GLU A 337 -10.66 -17.26 18.10
N LEU A 338 -9.76 -17.08 19.06
CA LEU A 338 -8.98 -18.17 19.67
C LEU A 338 -9.40 -18.47 21.13
N ALA A 339 -10.41 -17.77 21.64
CA ALA A 339 -11.06 -18.09 22.91
C ALA A 339 -12.37 -18.84 22.63
#